data_d09cb681dc57b2355d61087350ed1780
#
_entry.id   d09cb681dc57b2355d61087350ed1780
#
_cell.length_a   1.000
_cell.length_b   1.000
_cell.length_c   1.000
_cell.angle_alpha   90.00
_cell.angle_beta   90.00
_cell.angle_gamma   90.00
#
_symmetry.space_group_name_H-M   'P 1'
#
loop_
_entity.id
_entity.type
_entity.pdbx_description
1 polymer ?
#
loop_
_entity_poly.entity_id
_entity_poly.type
_entity_poly.pdbx_seq_one_letter_code
_entity_poly.pdbx_strand_id
1 'polypeptide(L)'
;MFLLGNPAVAFIALGSVVLCVTGAEALYADMGHFGKWPIRLAWFSLAMPALVLNYFGQGAMLFEHPSRVKNPFFEMAPEWALYPLITLATCATVIASQALITAAFSVTKQAIQLGYLPRLRILHTSVREAGQIYLPFVNWSLYICIVIAVLVFGSTTKLAAAYGIAVTIDMLITTTMTFFVIRYGWKYPWSLCFGATFFFFIVDFVYFSANVVKVFDGGWFPVVIGAVMFMRMMTWKQGRRLMAARLREDAIDLKSFLEAVFVSPPTRMQGTAVFLVSDQGLTPNPLLHNMKHNKVLHETNLFVTVKQHEVPWIALDQRCEMESLGHDCWQITLNFGFKNEPDVPEALALLEPRGCVIDEMDASYFLSRDIVMPTMGGGMADWREKLFASMHRNAAAAADFLSLPTNRVVELGSKVEI
;
A
#
# COMPACT_ATOMS: atom_id res chain seq x y z
N MET A 1 -35.39 -7.33 26.76
CA MET A 1 -35.91 -6.41 27.78
C MET A 1 -34.88 -5.38 28.26
N PHE A 2 -33.62 -5.73 28.51
CA PHE A 2 -32.58 -4.78 28.97
C PHE A 2 -32.40 -3.57 28.00
N LEU A 3 -32.30 -3.81 26.72
CA LEU A 3 -32.09 -2.75 25.69
C LEU A 3 -33.25 -1.73 25.64
N LEU A 4 -34.48 -2.19 25.85
CA LEU A 4 -35.66 -1.33 25.83
C LEU A 4 -35.87 -0.62 27.19
N GLY A 5 -35.45 -1.25 28.30
CA GLY A 5 -35.58 -0.68 29.64
C GLY A 5 -34.55 0.39 30.00
N ASN A 6 -33.34 0.33 29.36
CA ASN A 6 -32.24 1.24 29.66
C ASN A 6 -31.52 1.66 28.36
N PRO A 7 -32.16 2.46 27.49
CA PRO A 7 -31.64 2.73 26.12
C PRO A 7 -30.27 3.43 26.13
N ALA A 8 -29.99 4.33 27.05
CA ALA A 8 -28.71 5.03 27.16
C ALA A 8 -27.56 4.08 27.53
N VAL A 9 -27.80 3.20 28.55
CA VAL A 9 -26.80 2.22 28.97
C VAL A 9 -26.58 1.17 27.89
N ALA A 10 -27.65 0.75 27.23
CA ALA A 10 -27.59 -0.17 26.10
C ALA A 10 -26.78 0.39 24.94
N PHE A 11 -26.97 1.66 24.61
CA PHE A 11 -26.22 2.35 23.56
C PHE A 11 -24.70 2.43 23.87
N ILE A 12 -24.35 2.79 25.10
CA ILE A 12 -22.94 2.80 25.55
C ILE A 12 -22.33 1.38 25.51
N ALA A 13 -23.14 0.37 25.94
CA ALA A 13 -22.71 -1.03 25.93
C ALA A 13 -22.42 -1.53 24.48
N LEU A 14 -23.17 -1.07 23.47
CA LEU A 14 -22.91 -1.40 22.05
C LEU A 14 -21.48 -1.05 21.65
N GLY A 15 -20.93 0.08 22.10
CA GLY A 15 -19.54 0.44 21.86
C GLY A 15 -18.51 -0.53 22.46
N SER A 16 -18.89 -1.33 23.45
CA SER A 16 -18.04 -2.40 24.00
C SER A 16 -18.30 -3.75 23.32
N VAL A 17 -19.54 -3.98 22.84
CA VAL A 17 -19.91 -5.19 22.07
C VAL A 17 -19.10 -5.27 20.76
N VAL A 18 -18.79 -4.15 20.14
CA VAL A 18 -17.91 -4.12 18.93
C VAL A 18 -16.60 -4.85 19.18
N LEU A 19 -15.99 -4.65 20.36
CA LEU A 19 -14.71 -5.30 20.71
C LEU A 19 -14.81 -6.83 20.77
N CYS A 20 -16.00 -7.38 21.02
CA CYS A 20 -16.21 -8.82 21.06
C CYS A 20 -16.32 -9.46 19.65
N VAL A 21 -16.62 -8.68 18.63
CA VAL A 21 -16.79 -9.16 17.23
C VAL A 21 -15.67 -8.73 16.30
N THR A 22 -14.58 -8.17 16.83
CA THR A 22 -13.39 -7.76 16.07
C THR A 22 -12.41 -8.92 15.89
N GLY A 23 -11.38 -8.74 15.06
CA GLY A 23 -10.33 -9.73 14.76
C GLY A 23 -10.39 -10.28 13.34
N ALA A 24 -11.34 -9.84 12.52
CA ALA A 24 -11.45 -10.24 11.13
C ALA A 24 -10.25 -9.78 10.28
N GLU A 25 -9.58 -8.70 10.67
CA GLU A 25 -8.40 -8.14 9.99
C GLU A 25 -7.25 -9.15 9.95
N ALA A 26 -6.96 -9.81 11.08
CA ALA A 26 -5.94 -10.86 11.16
C ALA A 26 -6.35 -12.07 10.31
N LEU A 27 -7.63 -12.45 10.34
CA LEU A 27 -8.16 -13.54 9.52
C LEU A 27 -8.02 -13.26 8.02
N TYR A 28 -8.27 -12.03 7.57
CA TYR A 28 -8.09 -11.65 6.16
C TYR A 28 -6.62 -11.67 5.73
N ALA A 29 -5.70 -11.25 6.59
CA ALA A 29 -4.26 -11.35 6.34
C ALA A 29 -3.84 -12.82 6.16
N ASP A 30 -4.27 -13.70 7.05
CA ASP A 30 -3.99 -15.14 6.99
C ASP A 30 -4.61 -15.81 5.76
N MET A 31 -5.81 -15.41 5.35
CA MET A 31 -6.44 -15.90 4.12
C MET A 31 -5.61 -15.58 2.86
N GLY A 32 -4.92 -14.45 2.86
CA GLY A 32 -4.01 -14.07 1.79
C GLY A 32 -2.78 -14.97 1.69
N HIS A 33 -2.30 -15.51 2.81
CA HIS A 33 -1.11 -16.36 2.87
C HIS A 33 -1.42 -17.85 2.72
N PHE A 34 -2.40 -18.36 3.45
CA PHE A 34 -2.70 -19.80 3.52
C PHE A 34 -3.81 -20.26 2.56
N GLY A 35 -4.53 -19.32 1.98
CA GLY A 35 -5.66 -19.61 1.12
C GLY A 35 -6.93 -19.98 1.89
N LYS A 36 -8.00 -20.24 1.14
CA LYS A 36 -9.36 -20.37 1.67
C LYS A 36 -9.61 -21.66 2.46
N TRP A 37 -9.05 -22.77 2.01
CA TRP A 37 -9.39 -24.10 2.54
C TRP A 37 -8.82 -24.38 3.93
N PRO A 38 -7.51 -24.16 4.21
CA PRO A 38 -6.94 -24.35 5.54
C PRO A 38 -7.62 -23.47 6.60
N ILE A 39 -7.91 -22.21 6.25
CA ILE A 39 -8.59 -21.28 7.16
C ILE A 39 -10.01 -21.75 7.51
N ARG A 40 -10.78 -22.22 6.52
CA ARG A 40 -12.13 -22.74 6.78
C ARG A 40 -12.09 -24.00 7.67
N LEU A 41 -11.13 -24.87 7.41
CA LEU A 41 -10.97 -26.06 8.23
C LEU A 41 -10.65 -25.70 9.69
N ALA A 42 -9.65 -24.87 9.93
CA ALA A 42 -9.25 -24.42 11.27
C ALA A 42 -10.38 -23.67 11.98
N TRP A 43 -11.11 -22.82 11.26
CA TRP A 43 -12.21 -22.05 11.82
C TRP A 43 -13.35 -22.93 12.30
N PHE A 44 -13.89 -23.79 11.42
CA PHE A 44 -15.08 -24.57 11.75
C PHE A 44 -14.78 -25.79 12.65
N SER A 45 -13.58 -26.36 12.60
CA SER A 45 -13.23 -27.52 13.43
C SER A 45 -12.74 -27.16 14.82
N LEU A 46 -12.07 -26.01 15.00
CA LEU A 46 -11.40 -25.66 16.25
C LEU A 46 -11.79 -24.28 16.77
N ALA A 47 -11.53 -23.22 15.99
CA ALA A 47 -11.62 -21.86 16.51
C ALA A 47 -13.04 -21.44 16.90
N MET A 48 -14.02 -21.63 16.02
CA MET A 48 -15.41 -21.28 16.30
C MET A 48 -16.00 -22.09 17.46
N PRO A 49 -15.88 -23.42 17.54
CA PRO A 49 -16.36 -24.17 18.70
C PRO A 49 -15.69 -23.74 20.01
N ALA A 50 -14.36 -23.52 19.99
CA ALA A 50 -13.63 -23.07 21.17
C ALA A 50 -14.07 -21.68 21.64
N LEU A 51 -14.30 -20.73 20.73
CA LEU A 51 -14.81 -19.40 21.05
C LEU A 51 -16.22 -19.46 21.66
N VAL A 52 -17.11 -20.25 21.06
CA VAL A 52 -18.48 -20.42 21.58
C VAL A 52 -18.45 -21.00 22.99
N LEU A 53 -17.68 -22.06 23.22
CA LEU A 53 -17.53 -22.65 24.58
C LEU A 53 -16.94 -21.65 25.57
N ASN A 54 -15.92 -20.86 25.14
CA ASN A 54 -15.33 -19.84 26.01
C ASN A 54 -16.32 -18.75 26.40
N TYR A 55 -17.12 -18.23 25.47
CA TYR A 55 -18.11 -17.20 25.76
C TYR A 55 -19.26 -17.72 26.66
N PHE A 56 -19.74 -18.92 26.41
CA PHE A 56 -20.72 -19.54 27.29
C PHE A 56 -20.17 -19.83 28.69
N GLY A 57 -18.90 -20.28 28.77
CA GLY A 57 -18.23 -20.50 30.05
C GLY A 57 -18.07 -19.23 30.86
N GLN A 58 -17.62 -18.13 30.24
CA GLN A 58 -17.54 -16.82 30.90
C GLN A 58 -18.92 -16.32 31.34
N GLY A 59 -19.95 -16.48 30.50
CA GLY A 59 -21.33 -16.14 30.86
C GLY A 59 -21.84 -16.93 32.06
N ALA A 60 -21.66 -18.24 32.09
CA ALA A 60 -22.07 -19.11 33.20
C ALA A 60 -21.35 -18.73 34.49
N MET A 61 -20.04 -18.50 34.45
CA MET A 61 -19.26 -18.06 35.62
C MET A 61 -19.76 -16.73 36.19
N LEU A 62 -20.10 -15.77 35.32
CA LEU A 62 -20.61 -14.47 35.77
C LEU A 62 -22.02 -14.57 36.38
N PHE A 63 -22.85 -15.56 35.97
CA PHE A 63 -24.12 -15.83 36.61
C PHE A 63 -23.96 -16.40 38.03
N GLU A 64 -22.98 -17.30 38.22
CA GLU A 64 -22.71 -17.90 39.51
C GLU A 64 -21.95 -16.97 40.47
N HIS A 65 -20.99 -16.20 39.89
CA HIS A 65 -20.10 -15.33 40.66
C HIS A 65 -20.03 -13.91 40.09
N PRO A 66 -21.05 -13.06 40.32
CA PRO A 66 -21.12 -11.69 39.80
C PRO A 66 -19.94 -10.79 40.23
N SER A 67 -19.21 -11.14 41.28
CA SER A 67 -18.03 -10.41 41.75
C SER A 67 -16.80 -10.57 40.85
N ARG A 68 -16.74 -11.61 40.01
CA ARG A 68 -15.61 -11.93 39.12
C ARG A 68 -15.70 -11.23 37.76
N VAL A 69 -16.15 -9.98 37.71
CA VAL A 69 -16.35 -9.22 36.47
C VAL A 69 -15.04 -8.66 35.93
N LYS A 70 -13.99 -8.52 36.75
CA LYS A 70 -12.77 -7.80 36.35
C LYS A 70 -11.97 -8.49 35.25
N ASN A 71 -11.77 -9.81 35.38
CA ASN A 71 -10.95 -10.61 34.43
C ASN A 71 -11.61 -12.00 34.22
N PRO A 72 -12.80 -12.09 33.65
CA PRO A 72 -13.55 -13.34 33.56
C PRO A 72 -12.81 -14.45 32.83
N PHE A 73 -11.99 -14.11 31.81
CA PHE A 73 -11.22 -15.07 31.03
C PHE A 73 -10.18 -15.82 31.89
N PHE A 74 -9.41 -15.10 32.72
CA PHE A 74 -8.41 -15.72 33.58
C PHE A 74 -8.99 -16.32 34.86
N GLU A 75 -10.06 -15.73 35.39
CA GLU A 75 -10.71 -16.20 36.59
C GLU A 75 -11.54 -17.49 36.40
N MET A 76 -11.87 -17.83 35.15
CA MET A 76 -12.51 -19.08 34.77
C MET A 76 -11.53 -20.27 34.82
N ALA A 77 -10.23 -20.02 34.69
CA ALA A 77 -9.24 -21.09 34.70
C ALA A 77 -9.00 -21.62 36.10
N PRO A 78 -8.86 -22.95 36.30
CA PRO A 78 -8.43 -23.51 37.56
C PRO A 78 -7.00 -23.07 37.90
N GLU A 79 -6.63 -23.01 39.18
CA GLU A 79 -5.34 -22.48 39.67
C GLU A 79 -4.13 -23.09 38.93
N TRP A 80 -4.14 -24.40 38.71
CA TRP A 80 -3.06 -25.10 38.02
C TRP A 80 -2.93 -24.70 36.54
N ALA A 81 -4.00 -24.26 35.89
CA ALA A 81 -4.03 -23.91 34.47
C ALA A 81 -3.74 -22.41 34.23
N LEU A 82 -3.70 -21.57 35.25
CA LEU A 82 -3.53 -20.12 35.11
C LEU A 82 -2.21 -19.75 34.40
N TYR A 83 -1.07 -20.30 34.84
CA TYR A 83 0.23 -20.02 34.22
C TYR A 83 0.33 -20.53 32.78
N PRO A 84 -0.07 -21.79 32.46
CA PRO A 84 -0.18 -22.23 31.09
C PRO A 84 -1.08 -21.33 30.23
N LEU A 85 -2.23 -20.89 30.74
CA LEU A 85 -3.15 -20.02 30.03
C LEU A 85 -2.52 -18.65 29.72
N ILE A 86 -1.83 -18.04 30.70
CA ILE A 86 -1.09 -16.77 30.49
C ILE A 86 -0.02 -16.94 29.40
N THR A 87 0.73 -18.04 29.44
CA THR A 87 1.75 -18.33 28.42
C THR A 87 1.14 -18.45 27.03
N LEU A 88 0.06 -19.23 26.90
CA LEU A 88 -0.64 -19.39 25.62
C LEU A 88 -1.23 -18.06 25.12
N ALA A 89 -1.84 -17.26 26.00
CA ALA A 89 -2.38 -15.96 25.66
C ALA A 89 -1.28 -15.00 25.17
N THR A 90 -0.11 -15.05 25.81
CA THR A 90 1.06 -14.26 25.38
C THR A 90 1.55 -14.69 24.00
N CYS A 91 1.70 -16.01 23.76
CA CYS A 91 2.06 -16.53 22.44
C CYS A 91 1.03 -16.12 21.36
N ALA A 92 -0.25 -16.24 21.67
CA ALA A 92 -1.32 -15.83 20.74
C ALA A 92 -1.25 -14.32 20.41
N THR A 93 -0.95 -13.47 21.39
CA THR A 93 -0.78 -12.02 21.19
C THR A 93 0.42 -11.71 20.29
N VAL A 94 1.54 -12.42 20.45
CA VAL A 94 2.72 -12.27 19.57
C VAL A 94 2.38 -12.65 18.14
N ILE A 95 1.69 -13.77 17.92
CA ILE A 95 1.27 -14.23 16.58
C ILE A 95 0.32 -13.22 15.95
N ALA A 96 -0.68 -12.74 16.68
CA ALA A 96 -1.61 -11.72 16.19
C ALA A 96 -0.89 -10.43 15.80
N SER A 97 0.08 -9.98 16.60
CA SER A 97 0.92 -8.82 16.28
C SER A 97 1.71 -9.01 14.99
N GLN A 98 2.29 -10.19 14.75
CA GLN A 98 3.01 -10.51 13.51
C GLN A 98 2.09 -10.45 12.28
N ALA A 99 0.88 -10.99 12.37
CA ALA A 99 -0.11 -10.93 11.29
C ALA A 99 -0.45 -9.49 10.92
N LEU A 100 -0.70 -8.63 11.91
CA LEU A 100 -1.01 -7.21 11.70
C LEU A 100 0.17 -6.42 11.10
N ILE A 101 1.40 -6.69 11.52
CA ILE A 101 2.60 -6.07 10.95
C ILE A 101 2.75 -6.45 9.47
N THR A 102 2.57 -7.73 9.14
CA THR A 102 2.62 -8.22 7.75
C THR A 102 1.52 -7.58 6.89
N ALA A 103 0.31 -7.45 7.43
CA ALA A 103 -0.78 -6.73 6.76
C ALA A 103 -0.41 -5.27 6.49
N ALA A 104 0.16 -4.56 7.46
CA ALA A 104 0.62 -3.18 7.30
C ALA A 104 1.69 -3.03 6.21
N PHE A 105 2.63 -3.99 6.11
CA PHE A 105 3.60 -4.00 5.02
C PHE A 105 2.94 -4.19 3.66
N SER A 106 2.01 -5.12 3.54
CA SER A 106 1.29 -5.42 2.30
C SER A 106 0.47 -4.23 1.82
N VAL A 107 -0.28 -3.57 2.72
CA VAL A 107 -1.05 -2.35 2.42
C VAL A 107 -0.12 -1.20 2.00
N THR A 108 1.02 -1.04 2.68
CA THR A 108 2.01 -0.02 2.33
C THR A 108 2.61 -0.28 0.94
N LYS A 109 2.98 -1.53 0.62
CA LYS A 109 3.46 -1.90 -0.73
C LYS A 109 2.43 -1.54 -1.80
N GLN A 110 1.16 -1.85 -1.58
CA GLN A 110 0.08 -1.49 -2.51
C GLN A 110 -0.09 0.03 -2.64
N ALA A 111 -0.01 0.78 -1.54
CA ALA A 111 -0.09 2.24 -1.57
C ALA A 111 1.08 2.88 -2.35
N ILE A 112 2.28 2.30 -2.28
CA ILE A 112 3.45 2.71 -3.09
C ILE A 112 3.17 2.43 -4.57
N GLN A 113 2.70 1.24 -4.89
CA GLN A 113 2.43 0.81 -6.26
C GLN A 113 1.30 1.62 -6.90
N LEU A 114 0.28 2.00 -6.14
CA LEU A 114 -0.79 2.90 -6.58
C LEU A 114 -0.36 4.39 -6.62
N GLY A 115 0.89 4.71 -6.29
CA GLY A 115 1.42 6.07 -6.36
C GLY A 115 0.96 7.01 -5.25
N TYR A 116 0.44 6.50 -4.14
CA TYR A 116 0.05 7.31 -2.97
C TYR A 116 1.18 7.54 -1.96
N LEU A 117 2.24 6.74 -2.01
CA LEU A 117 3.42 6.87 -1.16
C LEU A 117 4.70 6.87 -2.01
N PRO A 118 5.80 7.47 -1.51
CA PRO A 118 7.10 7.35 -2.16
C PRO A 118 7.57 5.90 -2.16
N ARG A 119 8.47 5.57 -3.09
CA ARG A 119 9.15 4.28 -3.09
C ARG A 119 9.93 4.12 -1.79
N LEU A 120 9.59 3.12 -1.01
CA LEU A 120 10.33 2.73 0.19
C LEU A 120 11.21 1.52 -0.14
N ARG A 121 12.30 1.39 0.60
CA ARG A 121 13.15 0.20 0.49
C ARG A 121 12.37 -1.02 0.98
N ILE A 122 12.15 -1.97 0.09
CA ILE A 122 11.48 -3.24 0.36
C ILE A 122 12.58 -4.32 0.41
N LEU A 123 12.62 -5.07 1.52
CA LEU A 123 13.51 -6.21 1.66
C LEU A 123 12.68 -7.48 1.55
N HIS A 124 12.99 -8.32 0.58
CA HIS A 124 12.37 -9.64 0.46
C HIS A 124 13.06 -10.60 1.44
N THR A 125 12.30 -11.16 2.36
CA THR A 125 12.81 -12.07 3.39
C THR A 125 12.83 -13.53 2.95
N SER A 126 12.13 -13.86 1.87
CA SER A 126 12.10 -15.19 1.27
C SER A 126 12.23 -15.10 -0.26
N VAL A 127 13.05 -15.98 -0.83
CA VAL A 127 13.20 -16.13 -2.29
C VAL A 127 12.04 -16.95 -2.89
N ARG A 128 11.35 -17.75 -2.06
CA ARG A 128 10.29 -18.67 -2.52
C ARG A 128 8.88 -18.06 -2.45
N GLU A 129 8.69 -17.09 -1.57
CA GLU A 129 7.38 -16.47 -1.33
C GLU A 129 7.48 -14.94 -1.52
N ALA A 130 7.06 -14.47 -2.68
CA ALA A 130 7.05 -13.03 -3.04
C ALA A 130 6.21 -12.15 -2.09
N GLY A 131 5.35 -12.76 -1.26
CA GLY A 131 4.53 -12.07 -0.25
C GLY A 131 5.26 -11.73 1.05
N GLN A 132 6.41 -12.34 1.31
CA GLN A 132 7.18 -12.10 2.55
C GLN A 132 8.12 -10.90 2.38
N ILE A 133 7.61 -9.74 2.71
CA ILE A 133 8.33 -8.46 2.59
C ILE A 133 8.57 -7.84 3.98
N TYR A 134 9.69 -7.13 4.10
CA TYR A 134 10.01 -6.33 5.28
C TYR A 134 10.27 -4.88 4.86
N LEU A 135 9.56 -3.95 5.48
CA LEU A 135 9.72 -2.52 5.27
C LEU A 135 10.28 -1.87 6.55
N PRO A 136 11.59 -1.62 6.63
CA PRO A 136 12.23 -1.10 7.85
C PRO A 136 11.59 0.18 8.37
N PHE A 137 11.31 1.13 7.48
CA PHE A 137 10.70 2.42 7.84
C PHE A 137 9.32 2.24 8.48
N VAL A 138 8.48 1.37 7.92
CA VAL A 138 7.13 1.10 8.43
C VAL A 138 7.22 0.40 9.78
N ASN A 139 8.10 -0.60 9.90
CA ASN A 139 8.30 -1.33 11.16
C ASN A 139 8.70 -0.41 12.31
N TRP A 140 9.71 0.44 12.10
CA TRP A 140 10.14 1.39 13.13
C TRP A 140 9.08 2.46 13.44
N SER A 141 8.34 2.91 12.41
CA SER A 141 7.23 3.85 12.61
C SER A 141 6.12 3.24 13.46
N LEU A 142 5.73 1.99 13.18
CA LEU A 142 4.75 1.25 13.99
C LEU A 142 5.24 1.08 15.42
N TYR A 143 6.50 0.67 15.61
CA TYR A 143 7.10 0.52 16.94
C TYR A 143 7.02 1.82 17.75
N ILE A 144 7.43 2.95 17.16
CA ILE A 144 7.37 4.25 17.81
C ILE A 144 5.93 4.63 18.16
N CYS A 145 4.96 4.43 17.23
CA CYS A 145 3.57 4.71 17.50
C CYS A 145 3.00 3.84 18.62
N ILE A 146 3.37 2.57 18.69
CA ILE A 146 2.95 1.64 19.77
C ILE A 146 3.52 2.10 21.10
N VAL A 147 4.81 2.44 21.17
CA VAL A 147 5.45 2.93 22.40
C VAL A 147 4.77 4.21 22.89
N ILE A 148 4.50 5.16 21.99
CA ILE A 148 3.76 6.38 22.32
C ILE A 148 2.36 6.03 22.85
N ALA A 149 1.63 5.13 22.20
CA ALA A 149 0.30 4.71 22.63
C ALA A 149 0.33 4.11 24.04
N VAL A 150 1.29 3.23 24.34
CA VAL A 150 1.42 2.61 25.67
C VAL A 150 1.73 3.65 26.74
N LEU A 151 2.63 4.60 26.46
CA LEU A 151 3.01 5.65 27.42
C LEU A 151 1.89 6.68 27.67
N VAL A 152 1.17 7.06 26.61
CA VAL A 152 0.10 8.06 26.69
C VAL A 152 -1.14 7.51 27.39
N PHE A 153 -1.53 6.27 27.07
CA PHE A 153 -2.79 5.72 27.61
C PHE A 153 -2.61 5.07 28.97
N GLY A 154 -1.52 4.36 29.23
CA GLY A 154 -1.22 3.73 30.51
C GLY A 154 -2.25 2.71 31.02
N SER A 155 -3.35 2.47 30.28
CA SER A 155 -4.40 1.53 30.64
C SER A 155 -5.01 0.86 29.39
N THR A 156 -5.39 -0.41 29.55
CA THR A 156 -6.05 -1.20 28.51
C THR A 156 -7.43 -0.66 28.12
N THR A 157 -8.16 -0.07 29.08
CA THR A 157 -9.50 0.50 28.82
C THR A 157 -9.44 1.67 27.85
N LYS A 158 -8.46 2.57 27.98
CA LYS A 158 -8.26 3.69 27.05
C LYS A 158 -7.79 3.22 25.66
N LEU A 159 -6.91 2.22 25.64
CA LEU A 159 -6.49 1.59 24.36
C LEU A 159 -7.68 0.90 23.67
N ALA A 160 -8.58 0.26 24.42
CA ALA A 160 -9.79 -0.33 23.86
C ALA A 160 -10.72 0.73 23.26
N ALA A 161 -10.83 1.92 23.85
CA ALA A 161 -11.58 3.04 23.29
C ALA A 161 -10.98 3.53 21.97
N ALA A 162 -9.65 3.66 21.90
CA ALA A 162 -8.92 4.00 20.66
C ALA A 162 -9.17 2.96 19.56
N TYR A 163 -9.06 1.68 19.88
CA TYR A 163 -9.30 0.58 18.96
C TYR A 163 -10.76 0.57 18.46
N GLY A 164 -11.74 0.72 19.34
CA GLY A 164 -13.17 0.71 18.99
C GLY A 164 -13.51 1.81 17.96
N ILE A 165 -12.95 3.00 18.09
CA ILE A 165 -13.16 4.08 17.10
C ILE A 165 -12.47 3.75 15.77
N ALA A 166 -11.23 3.27 15.80
CA ALA A 166 -10.51 2.93 14.58
C ALA A 166 -11.27 1.89 13.75
N VAL A 167 -11.70 0.80 14.40
CA VAL A 167 -12.43 -0.28 13.73
C VAL A 167 -13.79 0.17 13.20
N THR A 168 -14.55 0.96 13.97
CA THR A 168 -15.86 1.41 13.50
C THR A 168 -15.78 2.41 12.34
N ILE A 169 -14.73 3.23 12.25
CA ILE A 169 -14.44 4.06 11.07
C ILE A 169 -14.12 3.17 9.88
N ASP A 170 -13.28 2.15 10.07
CA ASP A 170 -12.91 1.21 9.01
C ASP A 170 -14.14 0.45 8.48
N MET A 171 -15.02 -0.03 9.37
CA MET A 171 -16.27 -0.67 8.99
C MET A 171 -17.14 0.25 8.10
N LEU A 172 -17.34 1.51 8.49
CA LEU A 172 -18.10 2.48 7.70
C LEU A 172 -17.47 2.73 6.32
N ILE A 173 -16.15 2.86 6.25
CA ILE A 173 -15.43 3.05 4.99
C ILE A 173 -15.59 1.80 4.13
N THR A 174 -15.39 0.61 4.70
CA THR A 174 -15.48 -0.67 3.98
C THR A 174 -16.90 -0.90 3.43
N THR A 175 -17.94 -0.67 4.23
CA THR A 175 -19.33 -0.80 3.79
C THR A 175 -19.66 0.20 2.68
N THR A 176 -19.19 1.45 2.81
CA THR A 176 -19.34 2.46 1.75
C THR A 176 -18.62 2.04 0.47
N MET A 177 -17.38 1.57 0.55
CA MET A 177 -16.62 1.10 -0.62
C MET A 177 -17.24 -0.13 -1.25
N THR A 178 -17.79 -1.05 -0.44
CA THR A 178 -18.51 -2.24 -0.90
C THR A 178 -19.69 -1.88 -1.81
N PHE A 179 -20.44 -0.81 -1.46
CA PHE A 179 -21.49 -0.29 -2.34
C PHE A 179 -20.95 0.05 -3.73
N PHE A 180 -19.82 0.77 -3.82
CA PHE A 180 -19.23 1.14 -5.11
C PHE A 180 -18.71 -0.09 -5.87
N VAL A 181 -18.11 -1.06 -5.18
CA VAL A 181 -17.65 -2.32 -5.82
C VAL A 181 -18.81 -3.11 -6.40
N ILE A 182 -19.91 -3.28 -5.65
CA ILE A 182 -21.09 -3.99 -6.13
C ILE A 182 -21.70 -3.26 -7.31
N ARG A 183 -21.76 -1.92 -7.25
CA ARG A 183 -22.39 -1.11 -8.32
C ARG A 183 -21.56 -1.04 -9.59
N TYR A 184 -20.29 -0.72 -9.47
CA TYR A 184 -19.43 -0.43 -10.63
C TYR A 184 -18.55 -1.62 -11.04
N GLY A 185 -18.11 -2.44 -10.08
CA GLY A 185 -17.31 -3.62 -10.34
C GLY A 185 -18.20 -4.80 -10.83
N TRP A 186 -19.24 -5.12 -10.09
CA TRP A 186 -20.14 -6.24 -10.42
C TRP A 186 -21.35 -5.83 -11.25
N LYS A 187 -21.57 -4.54 -11.48
CA LYS A 187 -22.64 -3.96 -12.33
C LYS A 187 -24.07 -4.32 -11.91
N TYR A 188 -24.32 -4.59 -10.62
CA TYR A 188 -25.65 -4.83 -10.10
C TYR A 188 -26.55 -3.57 -10.14
N PRO A 189 -27.89 -3.72 -10.18
CA PRO A 189 -28.85 -2.60 -10.18
C PRO A 189 -28.80 -1.82 -8.85
N TRP A 190 -29.12 -0.52 -8.90
CA TRP A 190 -29.08 0.37 -7.74
C TRP A 190 -29.90 -0.12 -6.54
N SER A 191 -31.09 -0.67 -6.78
CA SER A 191 -31.98 -1.18 -5.72
C SER A 191 -31.34 -2.30 -4.93
N LEU A 192 -30.65 -3.22 -5.59
CA LEU A 192 -29.98 -4.35 -4.93
C LEU A 192 -28.71 -3.88 -4.18
N CYS A 193 -27.94 -2.96 -4.79
CA CYS A 193 -26.78 -2.39 -4.14
C CYS A 193 -27.18 -1.66 -2.84
N PHE A 194 -28.19 -0.81 -2.91
CA PHE A 194 -28.70 -0.06 -1.77
C PHE A 194 -29.30 -0.99 -0.71
N GLY A 195 -30.14 -1.95 -1.09
CA GLY A 195 -30.75 -2.92 -0.18
C GLY A 195 -29.72 -3.79 0.55
N ALA A 196 -28.66 -4.21 -0.16
CA ALA A 196 -27.62 -5.05 0.43
C ALA A 196 -26.70 -4.26 1.40
N THR A 197 -26.37 -3.00 1.10
CA THR A 197 -25.39 -2.24 1.89
C THR A 197 -26.05 -1.33 2.94
N PHE A 198 -27.28 -0.87 2.73
CA PHE A 198 -27.94 0.08 3.63
C PHE A 198 -28.16 -0.48 5.04
N PHE A 199 -28.54 -1.75 5.15
CA PHE A 199 -28.71 -2.40 6.45
C PHE A 199 -27.38 -2.42 7.22
N PHE A 200 -26.30 -2.87 6.58
CA PHE A 200 -24.98 -2.89 7.20
C PHE A 200 -24.51 -1.49 7.55
N PHE A 201 -24.74 -0.51 6.67
CA PHE A 201 -24.39 0.87 6.94
C PHE A 201 -25.08 1.43 8.19
N ILE A 202 -26.37 1.11 8.42
CA ILE A 202 -27.06 1.51 9.63
C ILE A 202 -26.42 0.86 10.86
N VAL A 203 -26.11 -0.42 10.80
CA VAL A 203 -25.47 -1.15 11.91
C VAL A 203 -24.11 -0.54 12.24
N ASP A 204 -23.28 -0.32 11.22
CA ASP A 204 -21.95 0.30 11.37
C ASP A 204 -22.05 1.71 11.91
N PHE A 205 -23.04 2.50 11.45
CA PHE A 205 -23.27 3.86 11.91
C PHE A 205 -23.70 3.90 13.38
N VAL A 206 -24.52 2.95 13.83
CA VAL A 206 -24.91 2.82 15.24
C VAL A 206 -23.69 2.48 16.10
N TYR A 207 -22.85 1.54 15.67
CA TYR A 207 -21.62 1.20 16.37
C TYR A 207 -20.61 2.36 16.40
N PHE A 208 -20.44 3.04 15.28
CA PHE A 208 -19.61 4.25 15.21
C PHE A 208 -20.11 5.32 16.19
N SER A 209 -21.41 5.62 16.16
CA SER A 209 -22.03 6.63 17.03
C SER A 209 -21.84 6.29 18.52
N ALA A 210 -21.93 5.00 18.90
CA ALA A 210 -21.68 4.54 20.26
C ALA A 210 -20.21 4.69 20.69
N ASN A 211 -19.26 4.59 19.76
CA ASN A 211 -17.84 4.76 20.04
C ASN A 211 -17.37 6.22 19.97
N VAL A 212 -18.01 7.08 19.16
CA VAL A 212 -17.67 8.52 19.06
C VAL A 212 -17.72 9.21 20.44
N VAL A 213 -18.60 8.79 21.32
CA VAL A 213 -18.66 9.32 22.70
C VAL A 213 -17.33 9.14 23.44
N LYS A 214 -16.55 8.11 23.08
CA LYS A 214 -15.26 7.75 23.69
C LYS A 214 -14.06 8.44 22.99
N VAL A 215 -14.29 9.37 22.05
CA VAL A 215 -13.18 10.05 21.31
C VAL A 215 -12.20 10.71 22.27
N PHE A 216 -12.70 11.40 23.30
CA PHE A 216 -11.85 12.07 24.27
C PHE A 216 -11.16 11.12 25.25
N ASP A 217 -11.68 9.90 25.41
CA ASP A 217 -11.10 8.87 26.29
C ASP A 217 -9.94 8.10 25.64
N GLY A 218 -9.66 8.36 24.37
CA GLY A 218 -8.54 7.70 23.64
C GLY A 218 -8.74 7.61 22.14
N GLY A 219 -9.94 7.76 21.64
CA GLY A 219 -10.26 7.63 20.21
C GLY A 219 -9.66 8.70 19.30
N TRP A 220 -9.22 9.83 19.88
CA TRP A 220 -8.51 10.87 19.12
C TRP A 220 -7.21 10.38 18.49
N PHE A 221 -6.52 9.44 19.12
CA PHE A 221 -5.18 8.99 18.70
C PHE A 221 -5.16 8.34 17.31
N PRO A 222 -5.97 7.31 17.01
CA PRO A 222 -6.02 6.73 15.65
C PRO A 222 -6.52 7.74 14.62
N VAL A 223 -7.42 8.66 14.98
CA VAL A 223 -7.90 9.71 14.06
C VAL A 223 -6.78 10.65 13.67
N VAL A 224 -5.94 11.08 14.64
CA VAL A 224 -4.78 11.93 14.36
C VAL A 224 -3.76 11.20 13.47
N ILE A 225 -3.43 9.94 13.77
CA ILE A 225 -2.53 9.14 12.92
C ILE A 225 -3.09 9.02 11.51
N GLY A 226 -4.38 8.67 11.38
CA GLY A 226 -5.05 8.57 10.08
C GLY A 226 -5.02 9.88 9.30
N ALA A 227 -5.29 11.01 9.95
CA ALA A 227 -5.23 12.34 9.32
C ALA A 227 -3.81 12.69 8.85
N VAL A 228 -2.78 12.40 9.65
CA VAL A 228 -1.37 12.62 9.27
C VAL A 228 -0.99 11.76 8.07
N MET A 229 -1.36 10.48 8.09
CA MET A 229 -1.09 9.57 6.96
C MET A 229 -1.82 10.02 5.70
N PHE A 230 -3.11 10.35 5.79
CA PHE A 230 -3.90 10.87 4.68
C PHE A 230 -3.29 12.14 4.09
N MET A 231 -2.90 13.09 4.93
CA MET A 231 -2.24 14.32 4.51
C MET A 231 -0.92 14.04 3.76
N ARG A 232 -0.09 13.10 4.25
CA ARG A 232 1.14 12.68 3.57
C ARG A 232 0.86 12.07 2.20
N MET A 233 -0.13 11.18 2.11
CA MET A 233 -0.54 10.54 0.86
C MET A 233 -1.05 11.57 -0.16
N MET A 234 -1.90 12.50 0.28
CA MET A 234 -2.42 13.58 -0.58
C MET A 234 -1.31 14.56 -1.01
N THR A 235 -0.37 14.85 -0.12
CA THR A 235 0.79 15.70 -0.45
C THR A 235 1.67 15.03 -1.50
N TRP A 236 1.95 13.73 -1.33
CA TRP A 236 2.70 12.96 -2.31
C TRP A 236 2.01 12.92 -3.68
N LYS A 237 0.73 12.57 -3.72
CA LYS A 237 -0.05 12.51 -4.97
C LYS A 237 -0.08 13.85 -5.70
N GLN A 238 -0.33 14.94 -4.97
CA GLN A 238 -0.37 16.28 -5.54
C GLN A 238 1.02 16.73 -6.03
N GLY A 239 2.07 16.52 -5.24
CA GLY A 239 3.45 16.85 -5.61
C GLY A 239 3.92 16.10 -6.85
N ARG A 240 3.61 14.80 -6.94
CA ARG A 240 3.87 14.00 -8.16
C ARG A 240 3.14 14.55 -9.38
N ARG A 241 1.89 14.99 -9.22
CA ARG A 241 1.11 15.59 -10.31
C ARG A 241 1.71 16.91 -10.78
N LEU A 242 2.11 17.79 -9.86
CA LEU A 242 2.76 19.07 -10.18
C LEU A 242 4.11 18.85 -10.87
N MET A 243 4.93 17.96 -10.33
CA MET A 243 6.22 17.59 -10.95
C MET A 243 6.04 17.05 -12.37
N ALA A 244 5.07 16.15 -12.60
CA ALA A 244 4.77 15.64 -13.92
C ALA A 244 4.29 16.75 -14.88
N ALA A 245 3.49 17.70 -14.41
CA ALA A 245 3.06 18.84 -15.22
C ALA A 245 4.24 19.72 -15.64
N ARG A 246 5.17 20.02 -14.73
CA ARG A 246 6.38 20.79 -15.04
C ARG A 246 7.29 20.10 -16.03
N LEU A 247 7.53 18.81 -15.84
CA LEU A 247 8.34 18.01 -16.78
C LEU A 247 7.73 17.98 -18.18
N ARG A 248 6.41 18.08 -18.32
CA ARG A 248 5.73 18.14 -19.62
C ARG A 248 5.80 19.50 -20.27
N GLU A 249 5.78 20.59 -19.49
CA GLU A 249 5.88 21.97 -20.03
C GLU A 249 7.21 22.17 -20.78
N ASP A 250 8.32 21.60 -20.27
CA ASP A 250 9.66 21.73 -20.85
C ASP A 250 10.02 20.56 -21.80
N ALA A 251 9.09 19.63 -22.02
CA ALA A 251 9.38 18.41 -22.77
C ALA A 251 9.33 18.63 -24.29
N ILE A 252 10.29 18.04 -24.97
CA ILE A 252 10.35 17.97 -26.44
C ILE A 252 9.69 16.66 -26.88
N ASP A 253 8.87 16.71 -27.92
CA ASP A 253 8.31 15.50 -28.53
C ASP A 253 9.43 14.60 -29.06
N LEU A 254 9.41 13.32 -28.67
CA LEU A 254 10.46 12.36 -28.97
C LEU A 254 10.62 12.12 -30.48
N LYS A 255 9.51 12.00 -31.21
CA LYS A 255 9.51 11.70 -32.61
C LYS A 255 10.12 12.87 -33.41
N SER A 256 9.66 14.09 -33.16
CA SER A 256 10.19 15.30 -33.77
C SER A 256 11.67 15.53 -33.42
N PHE A 257 12.07 15.20 -32.19
CA PHE A 257 13.46 15.28 -31.75
C PHE A 257 14.35 14.30 -32.54
N LEU A 258 13.93 13.04 -32.67
CA LEU A 258 14.68 12.03 -33.42
C LEU A 258 14.77 12.39 -34.90
N GLU A 259 13.70 12.85 -35.54
CA GLU A 259 13.72 13.32 -36.93
C GLU A 259 14.78 14.43 -37.12
N ALA A 260 14.84 15.40 -36.21
CA ALA A 260 15.84 16.46 -36.25
C ALA A 260 17.27 15.94 -36.04
N VAL A 261 17.48 15.00 -35.11
CA VAL A 261 18.80 14.40 -34.85
C VAL A 261 19.32 13.61 -36.04
N PHE A 262 18.45 12.90 -36.75
CA PHE A 262 18.86 12.09 -37.92
C PHE A 262 19.05 12.87 -39.22
N VAL A 263 18.74 14.16 -39.23
CA VAL A 263 19.19 15.04 -40.33
C VAL A 263 20.73 15.12 -40.36
N SER A 264 21.40 15.09 -39.20
CA SER A 264 22.87 15.00 -39.09
C SER A 264 23.20 13.92 -38.06
N PRO A 265 23.28 12.64 -38.48
CA PRO A 265 23.34 11.50 -37.56
C PRO A 265 24.57 11.57 -36.64
N PRO A 266 24.39 11.38 -35.32
CA PRO A 266 25.51 11.31 -34.40
C PRO A 266 26.29 10.01 -34.56
N THR A 267 27.49 9.96 -33.97
CA THR A 267 28.28 8.73 -33.91
C THR A 267 27.49 7.64 -33.17
N ARG A 268 27.40 6.45 -33.81
CA ARG A 268 26.77 5.27 -33.18
C ARG A 268 27.79 4.47 -32.39
N MET A 269 27.42 4.07 -31.19
CA MET A 269 28.20 3.14 -30.36
C MET A 269 27.51 1.78 -30.37
N GLN A 270 28.32 0.70 -30.31
CA GLN A 270 27.80 -0.66 -30.20
C GLN A 270 26.95 -0.82 -28.92
N GLY A 271 25.95 -1.69 -28.98
CA GLY A 271 25.11 -2.05 -27.86
C GLY A 271 23.73 -1.35 -27.81
N THR A 272 23.01 -1.65 -26.75
CA THR A 272 21.64 -1.18 -26.55
C THR A 272 21.55 -0.16 -25.42
N ALA A 273 20.96 1.00 -25.69
CA ALA A 273 20.59 1.97 -24.66
C ALA A 273 19.10 1.88 -24.31
N VAL A 274 18.80 1.69 -23.05
CA VAL A 274 17.43 1.66 -22.50
C VAL A 274 17.20 2.95 -21.72
N PHE A 275 16.47 3.90 -22.31
CA PHE A 275 16.11 5.16 -21.66
C PHE A 275 14.77 5.00 -20.94
N LEU A 276 14.76 5.10 -19.63
CA LEU A 276 13.53 5.08 -18.84
C LEU A 276 12.88 6.46 -18.83
N VAL A 277 11.65 6.51 -19.33
CA VAL A 277 10.87 7.73 -19.54
C VAL A 277 9.66 7.73 -18.62
N SER A 278 9.38 8.86 -17.99
CA SER A 278 8.21 9.00 -17.11
C SER A 278 6.89 9.03 -17.89
N ASP A 279 6.89 9.58 -19.10
CA ASP A 279 5.70 9.70 -19.95
C ASP A 279 6.03 9.30 -21.40
N GLN A 280 5.10 8.61 -22.03
CA GLN A 280 5.23 8.14 -23.43
C GLN A 280 5.30 9.32 -24.41
N GLY A 281 6.18 9.23 -25.40
CA GLY A 281 6.33 10.23 -26.46
C GLY A 281 7.17 11.46 -26.09
N LEU A 282 7.70 11.53 -24.86
CA LEU A 282 8.57 12.63 -24.43
C LEU A 282 10.05 12.25 -24.57
N THR A 283 10.87 13.23 -24.96
CA THR A 283 12.32 13.06 -25.01
C THR A 283 12.91 12.97 -23.61
N PRO A 284 13.56 11.87 -23.23
CA PRO A 284 14.10 11.72 -21.89
C PRO A 284 15.29 12.65 -21.65
N ASN A 285 15.33 13.30 -20.48
CA ASN A 285 16.46 14.14 -20.08
C ASN A 285 17.83 13.42 -20.19
N PRO A 286 17.97 12.14 -19.81
CA PRO A 286 19.21 11.40 -20.01
C PRO A 286 19.67 11.34 -21.49
N LEU A 287 18.75 11.24 -22.44
CA LEU A 287 19.09 11.29 -23.86
C LEU A 287 19.64 12.67 -24.23
N LEU A 288 18.96 13.75 -23.81
CA LEU A 288 19.42 15.12 -24.09
C LEU A 288 20.81 15.38 -23.51
N HIS A 289 21.08 14.92 -22.31
CA HIS A 289 22.40 15.02 -21.67
C HIS A 289 23.45 14.21 -22.41
N ASN A 290 23.14 12.96 -22.80
CA ASN A 290 24.05 12.11 -23.53
C ASN A 290 24.40 12.73 -24.89
N MET A 291 23.42 13.23 -25.60
CA MET A 291 23.62 13.90 -26.89
C MET A 291 24.43 15.20 -26.75
N LYS A 292 24.16 16.00 -25.73
CA LYS A 292 24.83 17.27 -25.47
C LYS A 292 26.30 17.10 -25.10
N HIS A 293 26.62 16.17 -24.22
CA HIS A 293 27.92 16.02 -23.61
C HIS A 293 28.79 14.98 -24.32
N ASN A 294 28.23 13.82 -24.65
CA ASN A 294 28.96 12.71 -25.26
C ASN A 294 28.85 12.70 -26.79
N LYS A 295 27.80 13.32 -27.37
CA LYS A 295 27.54 13.41 -28.82
C LYS A 295 27.39 12.03 -29.50
N VAL A 296 26.97 11.02 -28.77
CA VAL A 296 26.84 9.64 -29.24
C VAL A 296 25.43 9.12 -29.04
N LEU A 297 25.04 8.16 -29.86
CA LEU A 297 23.81 7.38 -29.71
C LEU A 297 24.16 5.90 -29.88
N HIS A 298 23.47 5.00 -29.17
CA HIS A 298 23.71 3.56 -29.32
C HIS A 298 23.12 3.04 -30.65
N GLU A 299 23.57 1.87 -31.09
CA GLU A 299 23.01 1.21 -32.27
C GLU A 299 21.52 0.96 -32.10
N THR A 300 21.12 0.41 -30.95
CA THR A 300 19.72 0.22 -30.59
C THR A 300 19.34 1.11 -29.43
N ASN A 301 18.23 1.86 -29.55
CA ASN A 301 17.74 2.76 -28.51
C ASN A 301 16.29 2.45 -28.16
N LEU A 302 16.05 2.11 -26.91
CA LEU A 302 14.75 1.75 -26.40
C LEU A 302 14.25 2.83 -25.42
N PHE A 303 13.11 3.44 -25.74
CA PHE A 303 12.45 4.44 -24.89
C PHE A 303 11.33 3.75 -24.12
N VAL A 304 11.63 3.40 -22.88
CA VAL A 304 10.79 2.53 -22.06
C VAL A 304 9.97 3.34 -21.05
N THR A 305 8.66 3.28 -21.15
CA THR A 305 7.74 3.85 -20.20
C THR A 305 7.10 2.74 -19.36
N VAL A 306 7.22 2.81 -18.05
CA VAL A 306 6.58 1.87 -17.11
C VAL A 306 5.28 2.45 -16.62
N LYS A 307 4.16 1.84 -16.99
CA LYS A 307 2.80 2.23 -16.55
C LYS A 307 2.30 1.26 -15.50
N GLN A 308 1.85 1.79 -14.39
CA GLN A 308 1.20 1.02 -13.34
C GLN A 308 -0.31 1.24 -13.40
N HIS A 309 -1.05 0.16 -13.54
CA HIS A 309 -2.51 0.18 -13.66
C HIS A 309 -3.18 -0.15 -12.33
N GLU A 310 -4.40 0.35 -12.15
CA GLU A 310 -5.23 0.11 -10.97
C GLU A 310 -5.86 -1.30 -10.93
N VAL A 311 -5.44 -2.20 -11.83
CA VAL A 311 -5.84 -3.61 -11.83
C VAL A 311 -4.79 -4.46 -11.10
N PRO A 312 -5.18 -5.56 -10.43
CA PRO A 312 -4.22 -6.38 -9.67
C PRO A 312 -3.12 -6.98 -10.54
N TRP A 313 -3.48 -7.58 -11.66
CA TRP A 313 -2.58 -8.31 -12.55
C TRP A 313 -2.81 -7.94 -14.00
N ILE A 314 -1.72 -7.86 -14.76
CA ILE A 314 -1.74 -7.77 -16.22
C ILE A 314 -1.05 -9.03 -16.77
N ALA A 315 -1.71 -9.68 -17.73
CA ALA A 315 -1.21 -10.89 -18.36
C ALA A 315 0.05 -10.60 -19.19
N LEU A 316 0.93 -11.59 -19.35
CA LEU A 316 2.23 -11.43 -20.01
C LEU A 316 2.11 -10.97 -21.47
N ASP A 317 1.07 -11.40 -22.18
CA ASP A 317 0.79 -11.01 -23.56
C ASP A 317 0.41 -9.53 -23.74
N GLN A 318 -0.18 -8.93 -22.68
CA GLN A 318 -0.58 -7.52 -22.64
C GLN A 318 0.43 -6.62 -21.94
N ARG A 319 1.53 -7.20 -21.43
CA ARG A 319 2.52 -6.48 -20.63
C ARG A 319 3.36 -5.52 -21.44
N CYS A 320 3.67 -5.86 -22.69
CA CYS A 320 4.58 -5.09 -23.54
C CYS A 320 3.89 -4.62 -24.82
N GLU A 321 3.88 -3.32 -25.02
CA GLU A 321 3.52 -2.67 -26.29
C GLU A 321 4.79 -2.07 -26.90
N MET A 322 5.00 -2.24 -28.20
CA MET A 322 6.20 -1.79 -28.90
C MET A 322 5.81 -1.08 -30.21
N GLU A 323 6.39 0.09 -30.42
CA GLU A 323 6.24 0.91 -31.62
C GLU A 323 7.61 1.28 -32.17
N SER A 324 7.84 1.10 -33.47
CA SER A 324 9.08 1.51 -34.13
C SER A 324 9.04 3.01 -34.44
N LEU A 325 10.10 3.72 -34.07
CA LEU A 325 10.30 5.14 -34.40
C LEU A 325 11.25 5.34 -35.59
N GLY A 326 11.72 4.24 -36.19
CA GLY A 326 12.75 4.26 -37.21
C GLY A 326 14.17 4.36 -36.66
N HIS A 327 15.17 4.12 -37.50
CA HIS A 327 16.60 4.24 -37.17
C HIS A 327 17.03 3.44 -35.92
N ASP A 328 16.53 2.21 -35.77
CA ASP A 328 16.77 1.34 -34.61
C ASP A 328 16.40 2.00 -33.26
N CYS A 329 15.41 2.88 -33.31
CA CYS A 329 14.79 3.49 -32.15
C CYS A 329 13.38 2.91 -31.92
N TRP A 330 13.08 2.47 -30.68
CA TRP A 330 11.84 1.82 -30.34
C TRP A 330 11.19 2.47 -29.12
N GLN A 331 9.92 2.72 -29.21
CA GLN A 331 9.11 3.14 -28.06
C GLN A 331 8.42 1.93 -27.46
N ILE A 332 8.66 1.69 -26.19
CA ILE A 332 8.15 0.52 -25.46
C ILE A 332 7.34 0.99 -24.28
N THR A 333 6.14 0.44 -24.14
CA THR A 333 5.33 0.65 -22.94
C THR A 333 5.21 -0.68 -22.18
N LEU A 334 5.67 -0.68 -20.95
CA LEU A 334 5.54 -1.81 -20.04
C LEU A 334 4.38 -1.57 -19.07
N ASN A 335 3.38 -2.44 -19.13
CA ASN A 335 2.16 -2.36 -18.34
C ASN A 335 2.22 -3.35 -17.16
N PHE A 336 2.11 -2.86 -15.94
CA PHE A 336 2.09 -3.68 -14.72
C PHE A 336 0.81 -3.40 -13.91
N GLY A 337 0.21 -4.46 -13.37
CA GLY A 337 -0.82 -4.33 -12.35
C GLY A 337 -0.20 -4.05 -10.98
N PHE A 338 -0.99 -3.55 -10.02
CA PHE A 338 -0.45 -3.17 -8.71
C PHE A 338 0.04 -4.37 -7.84
N LYS A 339 -0.19 -5.61 -8.27
CA LYS A 339 0.40 -6.82 -7.66
C LYS A 339 1.55 -7.41 -8.47
N ASN A 340 1.77 -6.92 -9.68
CA ASN A 340 2.95 -7.31 -10.44
C ASN A 340 4.21 -6.66 -9.84
N GLU A 341 5.31 -7.37 -9.83
CA GLU A 341 6.63 -6.77 -9.58
C GLU A 341 7.13 -6.15 -10.88
N PRO A 342 7.51 -4.86 -10.86
CA PRO A 342 7.95 -4.18 -12.07
C PRO A 342 9.42 -4.52 -12.36
N ASP A 343 9.65 -5.70 -12.91
CA ASP A 343 10.96 -6.13 -13.42
C ASP A 343 11.08 -5.73 -14.89
N VAL A 344 11.89 -4.70 -15.15
CA VAL A 344 12.08 -4.17 -16.51
C VAL A 344 12.91 -5.10 -17.37
N PRO A 345 14.06 -5.64 -16.92
CA PRO A 345 14.83 -6.63 -17.68
C PRO A 345 13.99 -7.85 -18.10
N GLU A 346 13.28 -8.47 -17.16
CA GLU A 346 12.40 -9.62 -17.44
C GLU A 346 11.31 -9.27 -18.47
N ALA A 347 10.70 -8.08 -18.33
CA ALA A 347 9.67 -7.64 -19.26
C ALA A 347 10.22 -7.34 -20.66
N LEU A 348 11.44 -6.83 -20.78
CA LEU A 348 12.10 -6.57 -22.05
C LEU A 348 12.49 -7.87 -22.76
N ALA A 349 12.87 -8.92 -22.03
CA ALA A 349 13.15 -10.24 -22.61
C ALA A 349 11.92 -10.85 -23.33
N LEU A 350 10.71 -10.47 -22.96
CA LEU A 350 9.48 -10.88 -23.67
C LEU A 350 9.35 -10.29 -25.09
N LEU A 351 10.24 -9.35 -25.47
CA LEU A 351 10.22 -8.72 -26.80
C LEU A 351 11.06 -9.48 -27.85
N GLU A 352 11.91 -10.42 -27.44
CA GLU A 352 12.72 -11.22 -28.38
C GLU A 352 11.90 -11.88 -29.51
N PRO A 353 10.75 -12.53 -29.24
CA PRO A 353 9.94 -13.11 -30.29
C PRO A 353 9.36 -12.10 -31.28
N ARG A 354 9.34 -10.82 -30.91
CA ARG A 354 8.82 -9.71 -31.72
C ARG A 354 9.89 -9.01 -32.57
N GLY A 355 11.11 -9.56 -32.61
CA GLY A 355 12.20 -9.09 -33.43
C GLY A 355 13.12 -8.03 -32.79
N CYS A 356 12.97 -7.76 -31.49
CA CYS A 356 13.88 -6.91 -30.73
C CYS A 356 14.72 -7.81 -29.81
N VAL A 357 15.87 -8.25 -30.29
CA VAL A 357 16.83 -9.03 -29.49
C VAL A 357 17.65 -8.07 -28.67
N ILE A 358 17.53 -8.18 -27.36
CA ILE A 358 18.27 -7.35 -26.40
C ILE A 358 19.29 -8.25 -25.73
N ASP A 359 20.57 -8.03 -26.02
CA ASP A 359 21.62 -8.67 -25.25
C ASP A 359 21.68 -8.02 -23.86
N GLU A 360 21.22 -8.75 -22.86
CA GLU A 360 21.27 -8.26 -21.47
C GLU A 360 22.71 -7.92 -21.06
N MET A 361 23.71 -8.57 -21.64
CA MET A 361 25.12 -8.32 -21.33
C MET A 361 25.62 -7.00 -21.92
N ASP A 362 24.97 -6.44 -22.92
CA ASP A 362 25.37 -5.22 -23.64
C ASP A 362 24.38 -4.05 -23.50
N ALA A 363 23.34 -4.22 -22.65
CA ALA A 363 22.34 -3.19 -22.40
C ALA A 363 22.77 -2.22 -21.29
N SER A 364 22.66 -0.93 -21.55
CA SER A 364 22.87 0.17 -20.59
C SER A 364 21.55 0.88 -20.28
N TYR A 365 21.22 1.03 -19.01
CA TYR A 365 19.97 1.64 -18.54
C TYR A 365 20.19 3.07 -18.09
N PHE A 366 19.53 4.02 -18.76
CA PHE A 366 19.64 5.45 -18.48
C PHE A 366 18.40 5.95 -17.73
N LEU A 367 18.60 6.51 -16.55
CA LEU A 367 17.53 7.06 -15.71
C LEU A 367 17.74 8.54 -15.40
N SER A 368 16.64 9.28 -15.27
CA SER A 368 16.66 10.61 -14.65
C SER A 368 16.51 10.50 -13.15
N ARG A 369 17.40 11.17 -12.42
CA ARG A 369 17.28 11.40 -10.98
C ARG A 369 16.86 12.84 -10.75
N ASP A 370 15.55 13.05 -10.62
CA ASP A 370 15.01 14.39 -10.45
C ASP A 370 15.21 14.89 -9.01
N ILE A 371 15.82 16.07 -8.88
CA ILE A 371 16.00 16.75 -7.60
C ILE A 371 14.94 17.84 -7.51
N VAL A 372 13.97 17.63 -6.63
CA VAL A 372 12.88 18.56 -6.41
C VAL A 372 13.35 19.77 -5.62
N MET A 373 13.19 20.96 -6.19
CA MET A 373 13.46 22.25 -5.57
C MET A 373 12.13 22.94 -5.26
N PRO A 374 11.76 23.13 -3.97
CA PRO A 374 10.54 23.86 -3.63
C PRO A 374 10.68 25.33 -4.00
N THR A 375 9.67 25.89 -4.69
CA THR A 375 9.61 27.30 -5.07
C THR A 375 8.39 27.97 -4.44
N MET A 376 8.50 29.25 -4.09
CA MET A 376 7.36 29.97 -3.53
C MET A 376 6.28 30.19 -4.60
N GLY A 377 5.07 29.70 -4.37
CA GLY A 377 3.91 29.94 -5.22
C GLY A 377 3.60 28.84 -6.25
N GLY A 378 4.16 27.64 -6.11
CA GLY A 378 4.10 26.54 -7.08
C GLY A 378 2.82 25.70 -7.12
N GLY A 379 1.71 26.10 -6.50
CA GLY A 379 0.42 25.36 -6.58
C GLY A 379 0.11 24.46 -5.39
N MET A 380 0.98 24.41 -4.39
CA MET A 380 0.81 23.76 -3.10
C MET A 380 1.23 24.74 -1.98
N ALA A 381 0.74 24.54 -0.75
CA ALA A 381 1.22 25.34 0.39
C ALA A 381 2.71 25.03 0.65
N ASP A 382 3.54 26.04 0.96
CA ASP A 382 5.00 25.96 1.08
C ASP A 382 5.49 24.83 1.99
N TRP A 383 4.81 24.60 3.13
CA TRP A 383 5.14 23.52 4.03
C TRP A 383 4.90 22.11 3.42
N ARG A 384 3.89 22.00 2.55
CA ARG A 384 3.61 20.74 1.82
C ARG A 384 4.62 20.49 0.72
N GLU A 385 5.10 21.55 0.04
CA GLU A 385 6.18 21.44 -0.96
C GLU A 385 7.48 20.98 -0.30
N LYS A 386 7.84 21.56 0.85
CA LYS A 386 8.98 21.11 1.64
C LYS A 386 8.84 19.67 2.11
N LEU A 387 7.62 19.27 2.52
CA LEU A 387 7.33 17.89 2.90
C LEU A 387 7.47 16.96 1.69
N PHE A 388 6.93 17.34 0.53
CA PHE A 388 7.06 16.55 -0.71
C PHE A 388 8.52 16.41 -1.14
N ALA A 389 9.29 17.50 -1.16
CA ALA A 389 10.72 17.48 -1.49
C ALA A 389 11.51 16.57 -0.53
N SER A 390 11.19 16.61 0.78
CA SER A 390 11.79 15.70 1.76
C SER A 390 11.41 14.23 1.50
N MET A 391 10.15 13.96 1.20
CA MET A 391 9.68 12.60 0.86
C MET A 391 10.33 12.09 -0.42
N HIS A 392 10.47 12.96 -1.44
CA HIS A 392 11.08 12.63 -2.72
C HIS A 392 12.57 12.30 -2.58
N ARG A 393 13.32 13.10 -1.81
CA ARG A 393 14.74 12.89 -1.53
C ARG A 393 15.03 11.58 -0.81
N ASN A 394 14.12 11.16 0.09
CA ASN A 394 14.23 9.93 0.87
C ASN A 394 13.56 8.73 0.19
N ALA A 395 13.05 8.89 -1.02
CA ALA A 395 12.51 7.77 -1.80
C ALA A 395 13.65 6.84 -2.24
N ALA A 396 13.37 5.53 -2.29
CA ALA A 396 14.29 4.55 -2.84
C ALA A 396 14.58 4.83 -4.33
N ALA A 397 15.78 4.43 -4.76
CA ALA A 397 16.20 4.59 -6.14
C ALA A 397 15.22 3.93 -7.12
N ALA A 398 15.01 4.55 -8.27
CA ALA A 398 14.16 3.99 -9.31
C ALA A 398 14.75 2.69 -9.86
N ALA A 399 16.07 2.58 -9.91
CA ALA A 399 16.79 1.40 -10.35
C ALA A 399 16.43 0.16 -9.52
N ASP A 400 16.44 0.28 -8.18
CA ASP A 400 16.08 -0.82 -7.27
C ASP A 400 14.60 -1.23 -7.43
N PHE A 401 13.72 -0.24 -7.61
CA PHE A 401 12.28 -0.49 -7.76
C PHE A 401 11.92 -1.20 -9.07
N LEU A 402 12.72 -1.00 -10.12
CA LEU A 402 12.53 -1.55 -11.46
C LEU A 402 13.42 -2.79 -11.72
N SER A 403 14.04 -3.32 -10.66
CA SER A 403 14.93 -4.50 -10.68
C SER A 403 16.09 -4.37 -11.69
N LEU A 404 16.62 -3.15 -11.89
CA LEU A 404 17.70 -2.94 -12.85
C LEU A 404 19.05 -3.44 -12.32
N PRO A 405 19.90 -4.00 -13.18
CA PRO A 405 21.25 -4.46 -12.80
C PRO A 405 22.14 -3.27 -12.44
N THR A 406 22.60 -3.20 -11.20
CA THR A 406 23.30 -2.05 -10.60
C THR A 406 24.56 -1.61 -11.33
N ASN A 407 25.26 -2.53 -11.99
CA ASN A 407 26.49 -2.27 -12.74
C ASN A 407 26.27 -1.71 -14.17
N ARG A 408 25.00 -1.52 -14.57
CA ARG A 408 24.61 -1.07 -15.93
C ARG A 408 23.67 0.11 -15.92
N VAL A 409 23.49 0.71 -14.75
CA VAL A 409 22.64 1.88 -14.58
C VAL A 409 23.46 3.15 -14.63
N VAL A 410 23.02 4.09 -15.47
CA VAL A 410 23.55 5.44 -15.55
C VAL A 410 22.46 6.40 -15.07
N GLU A 411 22.64 6.99 -13.89
CA GLU A 411 21.72 8.00 -13.35
C GLU A 411 22.22 9.41 -13.67
N LEU A 412 21.38 10.20 -14.34
CA LEU A 412 21.66 11.59 -14.66
C LEU A 412 20.73 12.51 -13.87
N GLY A 413 21.32 13.42 -13.11
CA GLY A 413 20.60 14.34 -12.25
C GLY A 413 20.02 15.53 -13.00
N SER A 414 18.69 15.79 -12.83
CA SER A 414 18.03 17.01 -13.26
C SER A 414 17.38 17.73 -12.08
N LYS A 415 17.34 19.08 -12.11
CA LYS A 415 16.65 19.88 -11.10
C LYS A 415 15.26 20.23 -11.64
N VAL A 416 14.24 19.99 -10.82
CA VAL A 416 12.85 20.32 -11.15
C VAL A 416 12.30 21.27 -10.07
N GLU A 417 11.88 22.44 -10.49
CA GLU A 417 11.25 23.44 -9.63
C GLU A 417 9.73 23.19 -9.59
N ILE A 418 9.15 23.15 -8.38
CA ILE A 418 7.71 22.92 -8.17
C ILE A 418 7.15 23.91 -7.16
#